data_9363f990a3d46e2b7c8f2dc54421943c
#
_entry.id   9363f990a3d46e2b7c8f2dc54421943c
#
_cell.length_a   1.000
_cell.length_b   1.000
_cell.length_c   1.000
_cell.angle_alpha   90.00
_cell.angle_beta   90.00
_cell.angle_gamma   90.00
#
_symmetry.space_group_name_H-M   'P 1'
#
loop_
_entity.id
_entity.type
_entity.pdbx_description
1 polymer ?
#
loop_
_entity_poly.entity_id
_entity_poly.type
_entity_poly.pdbx_seq_one_letter_code
_entity_poly.pdbx_strand_id
1 'polypeptide(L)'
;MINQAALAQGAGGPERRNTMRKRIAVMKGDGIGPEIVNEALKVLETVASKYGHHFAYNFVDIGGVAIDNHGTPLPQATIDACLEADSVLLGAVGGPKWDGVPGDKRPEKGLLGIRSAMGLFANMRPAKLFPQLAGASPLRGDIVAKGIDFMVARELIGGVYFGEHKTETVNGERVATDVMPYAEHEIERILRVGFETAMKRRNKLTVVDKANVLDTSRLWRAVAARVAGDYPQVEVNYMYVDNASMQIVKDPSQFDVIVTENMFGDILSDEASMITGSIGMIPSSSLGEGTRGLYEPIHGSAPDIAGQDKANPIGTILSAAMMLKYSFGLTEESDAIEAAVNRVLEKGLRTGDTMSEGCTPVGCKAMGDAICAEI
;
A
#
# COMPACT_ATOMS: atom_id res chain seq x y z
N MET A 1 -13.48 -61.64 -32.32
CA MET A 1 -14.76 -60.91 -32.17
C MET A 1 -14.46 -59.63 -31.39
N ILE A 2 -14.64 -58.58 -32.12
CA ILE A 2 -14.32 -57.16 -31.75
C ILE A 2 -15.45 -56.65 -30.85
N ASN A 3 -15.11 -56.06 -29.70
CA ASN A 3 -16.09 -55.29 -28.97
C ASN A 3 -15.56 -53.85 -28.74
N GLN A 4 -16.09 -52.95 -29.51
CA GLN A 4 -15.94 -51.52 -29.40
C GLN A 4 -16.79 -51.03 -28.19
N ALA A 5 -16.16 -50.47 -27.17
CA ALA A 5 -16.84 -49.68 -26.16
C ALA A 5 -16.49 -48.23 -26.37
N ALA A 6 -17.51 -47.45 -26.63
CA ALA A 6 -17.53 -46.07 -27.07
C ALA A 6 -16.90 -45.11 -26.08
N LEU A 7 -16.14 -44.17 -26.62
CA LEU A 7 -15.74 -42.90 -26.01
C LEU A 7 -16.99 -42.09 -25.62
N ALA A 8 -17.21 -41.97 -24.31
CA ALA A 8 -18.04 -40.91 -23.77
C ALA A 8 -17.10 -39.73 -23.40
N GLN A 9 -17.02 -38.75 -24.30
CA GLN A 9 -16.49 -37.43 -23.96
C GLN A 9 -17.47 -36.80 -22.96
N GLY A 10 -17.07 -36.78 -21.68
CA GLY A 10 -17.75 -35.98 -20.67
C GLY A 10 -17.56 -34.52 -21.00
N ALA A 11 -18.66 -33.84 -21.34
CA ALA A 11 -18.73 -32.39 -21.37
C ALA A 11 -18.29 -31.87 -19.97
N GLY A 12 -17.21 -31.14 -19.95
CA GLY A 12 -16.77 -30.40 -18.75
C GLY A 12 -17.88 -29.44 -18.33
N GLY A 13 -18.54 -29.75 -17.24
CA GLY A 13 -19.42 -28.79 -16.57
C GLY A 13 -18.60 -27.58 -16.11
N PRO A 14 -19.24 -26.42 -15.94
CA PRO A 14 -18.53 -25.21 -15.52
C PRO A 14 -17.75 -25.52 -14.22
N GLU A 15 -16.45 -25.25 -14.23
CA GLU A 15 -15.62 -25.34 -13.02
C GLU A 15 -16.35 -24.59 -11.90
N ARG A 16 -16.58 -25.28 -10.79
CA ARG A 16 -17.22 -24.65 -9.61
C ARG A 16 -16.26 -23.56 -9.12
N ARG A 17 -16.56 -22.32 -9.44
CA ARG A 17 -15.86 -21.17 -8.87
C ARG A 17 -15.91 -21.30 -7.36
N ASN A 18 -14.75 -21.18 -6.72
CA ASN A 18 -14.60 -21.36 -5.29
C ASN A 18 -15.20 -20.12 -4.58
N THR A 19 -16.48 -20.18 -4.25
CA THR A 19 -17.18 -19.09 -3.56
C THR A 19 -16.56 -18.85 -2.18
N MET A 20 -16.10 -17.62 -1.94
CA MET A 20 -15.51 -17.24 -0.65
C MET A 20 -16.46 -16.34 0.15
N ARG A 21 -16.40 -16.50 1.48
CA ARG A 21 -17.00 -15.57 2.45
C ARG A 21 -15.87 -14.98 3.28
N LYS A 22 -15.79 -13.64 3.33
CA LYS A 22 -14.74 -12.91 4.04
C LYS A 22 -15.32 -11.76 4.84
N ARG A 23 -14.77 -11.51 6.02
CA ARG A 23 -15.09 -10.37 6.88
C ARG A 23 -14.00 -9.32 6.72
N ILE A 24 -14.40 -8.09 6.41
CA ILE A 24 -13.52 -6.96 6.21
C ILE A 24 -13.85 -5.89 7.23
N ALA A 25 -12.90 -5.52 8.09
CA ALA A 25 -13.02 -4.32 8.90
C ALA A 25 -12.76 -3.10 8.02
N VAL A 26 -13.63 -2.12 8.06
CA VAL A 26 -13.57 -0.93 7.22
C VAL A 26 -13.42 0.31 8.09
N MET A 27 -12.31 0.99 7.95
CA MET A 27 -11.99 2.23 8.62
C MET A 27 -12.01 3.37 7.58
N LYS A 28 -13.09 4.13 7.50
CA LYS A 28 -13.18 5.24 6.54
C LYS A 28 -12.22 6.37 6.88
N GLY A 29 -12.02 6.64 8.18
CA GLY A 29 -11.11 7.67 8.68
C GLY A 29 -11.59 9.08 8.37
N ASP A 30 -10.64 9.97 8.03
CA ASP A 30 -10.80 11.41 7.97
C ASP A 30 -10.76 11.97 6.54
N GLY A 31 -11.14 13.23 6.37
CA GLY A 31 -11.02 13.97 5.11
C GLY A 31 -11.68 13.30 3.92
N ILE A 32 -10.91 12.99 2.88
CA ILE A 32 -11.40 12.27 1.68
C ILE A 32 -11.60 10.77 1.90
N GLY A 33 -11.17 10.23 3.04
CA GLY A 33 -11.25 8.81 3.35
C GLY A 33 -12.64 8.19 3.11
N PRO A 34 -13.74 8.79 3.62
CA PRO A 34 -15.09 8.29 3.36
C PRO A 34 -15.48 8.20 1.88
N GLU A 35 -15.06 9.18 1.05
CA GLU A 35 -15.36 9.21 -0.38
C GLU A 35 -14.67 8.07 -1.12
N ILE A 36 -13.34 7.97 -0.98
CA ILE A 36 -12.53 6.97 -1.69
C ILE A 36 -12.82 5.54 -1.26
N VAL A 37 -13.12 5.32 0.04
CA VAL A 37 -13.50 4.00 0.55
C VAL A 37 -14.86 3.56 -0.01
N ASN A 38 -15.84 4.48 -0.11
CA ASN A 38 -17.13 4.14 -0.70
C ASN A 38 -16.97 3.62 -2.14
N GLU A 39 -16.07 4.22 -2.93
CA GLU A 39 -15.81 3.76 -4.29
C GLU A 39 -15.11 2.40 -4.32
N ALA A 40 -14.14 2.16 -3.43
CA ALA A 40 -13.51 0.86 -3.29
C ALA A 40 -14.50 -0.25 -2.87
N LEU A 41 -15.42 0.06 -1.95
CA LEU A 41 -16.48 -0.88 -1.55
C LEU A 41 -17.41 -1.22 -2.73
N LYS A 42 -17.79 -0.22 -3.55
CA LYS A 42 -18.59 -0.43 -4.76
C LYS A 42 -17.91 -1.40 -5.73
N VAL A 43 -16.61 -1.23 -5.93
CA VAL A 43 -15.80 -2.12 -6.78
C VAL A 43 -15.75 -3.53 -6.19
N LEU A 44 -15.54 -3.68 -4.88
CA LEU A 44 -15.55 -4.98 -4.20
C LEU A 44 -16.90 -5.69 -4.34
N GLU A 45 -18.02 -4.98 -4.22
CA GLU A 45 -19.37 -5.54 -4.42
C GLU A 45 -19.61 -5.97 -5.87
N THR A 46 -19.11 -5.19 -6.84
CA THR A 46 -19.17 -5.55 -8.27
C THR A 46 -18.42 -6.85 -8.54
N VAL A 47 -17.21 -6.98 -7.99
CA VAL A 47 -16.40 -8.22 -8.08
C VAL A 47 -17.09 -9.37 -7.37
N ALA A 48 -17.60 -9.15 -6.15
CA ALA A 48 -18.31 -10.17 -5.39
C ALA A 48 -19.50 -10.72 -6.17
N SER A 49 -20.30 -9.84 -6.78
CA SER A 49 -21.44 -10.21 -7.61
C SER A 49 -21.01 -11.01 -8.85
N LYS A 50 -19.98 -10.56 -9.57
CA LYS A 50 -19.51 -11.20 -10.79
C LYS A 50 -18.92 -12.59 -10.56
N TYR A 51 -18.16 -12.75 -9.48
CA TYR A 51 -17.41 -13.99 -9.20
C TYR A 51 -18.09 -14.91 -8.16
N GLY A 52 -19.20 -14.46 -7.57
CA GLY A 52 -20.00 -15.25 -6.62
C GLY A 52 -19.43 -15.27 -5.21
N HIS A 53 -18.65 -14.26 -4.80
CA HIS A 53 -18.13 -14.10 -3.46
C HIS A 53 -19.12 -13.37 -2.54
N HIS A 54 -18.84 -13.38 -1.24
CA HIS A 54 -19.62 -12.63 -0.24
C HIS A 54 -18.68 -11.96 0.75
N PHE A 55 -18.67 -10.62 0.77
CA PHE A 55 -17.90 -9.81 1.70
C PHE A 55 -18.83 -9.18 2.75
N ALA A 56 -18.52 -9.40 4.02
CA ALA A 56 -19.23 -8.78 5.15
C ALA A 56 -18.35 -7.65 5.70
N TYR A 57 -18.90 -6.44 5.78
CA TYR A 57 -18.20 -5.26 6.23
C TYR A 57 -18.55 -4.91 7.67
N ASN A 58 -17.52 -4.68 8.49
CA ASN A 58 -17.64 -4.14 9.84
C ASN A 58 -17.02 -2.75 9.87
N PHE A 59 -17.83 -1.71 10.03
CA PHE A 59 -17.36 -0.32 10.03
C PHE A 59 -16.95 0.10 11.44
N VAL A 60 -15.71 0.63 11.56
CA VAL A 60 -15.13 1.10 12.83
C VAL A 60 -14.37 2.41 12.64
N ASP A 61 -14.28 3.20 13.72
CA ASP A 61 -13.65 4.51 13.69
C ASP A 61 -12.15 4.43 14.00
N ILE A 62 -11.35 5.26 13.33
CA ILE A 62 -9.93 5.49 13.58
C ILE A 62 -9.58 6.95 13.28
N GLY A 63 -8.52 7.45 13.87
CA GLY A 63 -7.98 8.78 13.58
C GLY A 63 -8.77 9.90 14.22
N GLY A 64 -8.96 10.99 13.49
CA GLY A 64 -9.64 12.19 13.99
C GLY A 64 -11.11 11.97 14.28
N VAL A 65 -11.82 11.24 13.43
CA VAL A 65 -13.24 10.88 13.69
C VAL A 65 -13.38 10.05 14.96
N ALA A 66 -12.41 9.18 15.26
CA ALA A 66 -12.40 8.41 16.51
C ALA A 66 -12.12 9.29 17.73
N ILE A 67 -11.27 10.30 17.61
CA ILE A 67 -11.06 11.30 18.68
C ILE A 67 -12.37 12.04 18.96
N ASP A 68 -13.08 12.48 17.92
CA ASP A 68 -14.35 13.20 18.08
C ASP A 68 -15.44 12.33 18.73
N ASN A 69 -15.55 11.06 18.34
CA ASN A 69 -16.62 10.16 18.80
C ASN A 69 -16.29 9.44 20.12
N HIS A 70 -15.01 9.15 20.38
CA HIS A 70 -14.57 8.26 21.46
C HIS A 70 -13.50 8.85 22.38
N GLY A 71 -12.95 10.06 22.06
CA GLY A 71 -11.89 10.70 22.84
C GLY A 71 -10.49 10.08 22.68
N THR A 72 -10.32 9.13 21.76
CA THR A 72 -9.07 8.44 21.45
C THR A 72 -8.93 8.19 19.95
N PRO A 73 -7.72 8.29 19.37
CA PRO A 73 -7.54 8.03 17.95
C PRO A 73 -7.68 6.55 17.56
N LEU A 74 -7.63 5.64 18.54
CA LEU A 74 -7.78 4.20 18.34
C LEU A 74 -8.58 3.58 19.50
N PRO A 75 -9.89 3.44 19.37
CA PRO A 75 -10.72 2.72 20.34
C PRO A 75 -10.37 1.23 20.42
N GLN A 76 -10.46 0.62 21.60
CA GLN A 76 -10.22 -0.82 21.75
C GLN A 76 -11.16 -1.65 20.86
N ALA A 77 -12.42 -1.26 20.72
CA ALA A 77 -13.37 -1.92 19.84
C ALA A 77 -12.90 -1.95 18.35
N THR A 78 -12.18 -0.93 17.91
CA THR A 78 -11.55 -0.91 16.57
C THR A 78 -10.46 -1.96 16.46
N ILE A 79 -9.60 -2.06 17.46
CA ILE A 79 -8.53 -3.08 17.51
C ILE A 79 -9.15 -4.47 17.45
N ASP A 80 -10.14 -4.75 18.31
CA ASP A 80 -10.80 -6.04 18.40
C ASP A 80 -11.46 -6.42 17.07
N ALA A 81 -12.18 -5.49 16.44
CA ALA A 81 -12.81 -5.71 15.14
C ALA A 81 -11.79 -6.00 14.01
N CYS A 82 -10.65 -5.30 14.00
CA CYS A 82 -9.58 -5.55 13.02
C CYS A 82 -8.90 -6.91 13.24
N LEU A 83 -8.72 -7.32 14.50
CA LEU A 83 -8.15 -8.63 14.84
C LEU A 83 -9.11 -9.79 14.56
N GLU A 84 -10.41 -9.59 14.59
CA GLU A 84 -11.42 -10.59 14.24
C GLU A 84 -11.69 -10.68 12.74
N ALA A 85 -11.40 -9.64 11.97
CA ALA A 85 -11.60 -9.63 10.53
C ALA A 85 -10.59 -10.48 9.77
N ASP A 86 -10.94 -10.91 8.56
CA ASP A 86 -10.01 -11.59 7.65
C ASP A 86 -9.00 -10.61 7.06
N SER A 87 -9.40 -9.33 6.91
CA SER A 87 -8.54 -8.23 6.44
C SER A 87 -9.14 -6.87 6.79
N VAL A 88 -8.39 -5.80 6.57
CA VAL A 88 -8.75 -4.43 6.92
C VAL A 88 -8.58 -3.50 5.71
N LEU A 89 -9.58 -2.68 5.44
CA LEU A 89 -9.53 -1.60 4.45
C LEU A 89 -9.59 -0.25 5.18
N LEU A 90 -8.61 0.62 4.91
CA LEU A 90 -8.52 1.95 5.50
C LEU A 90 -8.54 3.02 4.40
N GLY A 91 -9.23 4.15 4.68
CA GLY A 91 -9.21 5.33 3.83
C GLY A 91 -8.00 6.21 4.12
N ALA A 92 -8.17 7.22 4.96
CA ALA A 92 -7.11 8.15 5.33
C ALA A 92 -7.27 8.65 6.76
N VAL A 93 -6.19 9.15 7.36
CA VAL A 93 -6.17 9.58 8.75
C VAL A 93 -5.51 10.95 8.85
N GLY A 94 -6.02 11.79 9.78
CA GLY A 94 -5.42 13.08 10.10
C GLY A 94 -6.14 14.29 9.53
N GLY A 95 -5.67 15.45 9.94
CA GLY A 95 -6.17 16.75 9.47
C GLY A 95 -5.89 17.88 10.47
N PRO A 96 -5.88 19.13 10.00
CA PRO A 96 -5.48 20.30 10.80
C PRO A 96 -6.38 20.56 12.02
N LYS A 97 -7.60 20.01 12.02
CA LYS A 97 -8.53 20.09 13.17
C LYS A 97 -7.90 19.56 14.47
N TRP A 98 -7.03 18.57 14.37
CA TRP A 98 -6.42 17.88 15.53
C TRP A 98 -4.94 18.23 15.74
N ASP A 99 -4.38 19.25 15.07
CA ASP A 99 -3.00 19.69 15.29
C ASP A 99 -2.72 20.16 16.71
N GLY A 100 -3.73 20.68 17.39
CA GLY A 100 -3.64 21.17 18.76
C GLY A 100 -3.75 20.10 19.86
N VAL A 101 -4.03 18.83 19.53
CA VAL A 101 -4.11 17.77 20.54
C VAL A 101 -2.71 17.31 20.99
N PRO A 102 -2.56 16.77 22.24
CA PRO A 102 -1.30 16.18 22.67
C PRO A 102 -0.77 15.13 21.70
N GLY A 103 0.55 15.02 21.56
CA GLY A 103 1.18 14.17 20.55
C GLY A 103 0.80 12.68 20.62
N ASP A 104 0.54 12.17 21.82
CA ASP A 104 0.05 10.80 22.07
C ASP A 104 -1.42 10.57 21.65
N LYS A 105 -2.17 11.65 21.43
CA LYS A 105 -3.58 11.62 21.02
C LYS A 105 -3.82 12.08 19.58
N ARG A 106 -2.75 12.31 18.80
CA ARG A 106 -2.90 12.69 17.39
C ARG A 106 -3.48 11.54 16.56
N PRO A 107 -4.24 11.86 15.49
CA PRO A 107 -4.83 10.84 14.60
C PRO A 107 -3.84 9.78 14.10
N GLU A 108 -2.60 10.19 13.77
CA GLU A 108 -1.53 9.34 13.26
C GLU A 108 -1.12 8.26 14.28
N LYS A 109 -1.25 8.53 15.59
CA LYS A 109 -1.02 7.52 16.64
C LYS A 109 -2.02 6.37 16.56
N GLY A 110 -3.24 6.63 16.08
CA GLY A 110 -4.22 5.58 15.79
C GLY A 110 -3.72 4.63 14.72
N LEU A 111 -3.16 5.17 13.62
CA LEU A 111 -2.62 4.37 12.52
C LEU A 111 -1.39 3.56 12.96
N LEU A 112 -0.43 4.17 13.66
CA LEU A 112 0.72 3.45 14.20
C LEU A 112 0.29 2.36 15.20
N GLY A 113 -0.69 2.67 16.05
CA GLY A 113 -1.23 1.74 17.04
C GLY A 113 -1.88 0.50 16.41
N ILE A 114 -2.72 0.67 15.37
CA ILE A 114 -3.37 -0.48 14.73
C ILE A 114 -2.37 -1.35 13.95
N ARG A 115 -1.37 -0.75 13.29
CA ARG A 115 -0.30 -1.49 12.62
C ARG A 115 0.49 -2.35 13.60
N SER A 116 0.83 -1.79 14.77
CA SER A 116 1.49 -2.51 15.86
C SER A 116 0.60 -3.62 16.44
N ALA A 117 -0.66 -3.32 16.78
CA ALA A 117 -1.59 -4.29 17.36
C ALA A 117 -1.84 -5.49 16.44
N MET A 118 -1.85 -5.30 15.14
CA MET A 118 -1.99 -6.35 14.13
C MET A 118 -0.65 -7.01 13.75
N GLY A 119 0.50 -6.53 14.26
CA GLY A 119 1.83 -7.06 13.92
C GLY A 119 2.22 -6.87 12.46
N LEU A 120 1.82 -5.78 11.83
CA LEU A 120 2.04 -5.50 10.41
C LEU A 120 3.42 -4.88 10.21
N PHE A 121 4.41 -5.69 9.89
CA PHE A 121 5.81 -5.26 9.79
C PHE A 121 6.27 -4.94 8.37
N ALA A 122 5.56 -5.37 7.33
CA ALA A 122 5.95 -5.20 5.93
C ALA A 122 4.94 -4.31 5.20
N ASN A 123 5.34 -3.11 4.82
CA ASN A 123 4.52 -2.23 3.99
C ASN A 123 5.00 -2.29 2.55
N MET A 124 4.12 -2.76 1.67
CA MET A 124 4.40 -2.95 0.24
C MET A 124 3.76 -1.82 -0.55
N ARG A 125 4.58 -1.01 -1.22
CA ARG A 125 4.18 0.16 -2.00
C ARG A 125 4.67 0.03 -3.44
N PRO A 126 3.81 -0.37 -4.39
CA PRO A 126 4.17 -0.44 -5.80
C PRO A 126 4.27 0.97 -6.41
N ALA A 127 5.39 1.27 -7.05
CA ALA A 127 5.56 2.45 -7.89
C ALA A 127 5.46 2.01 -9.35
N LYS A 128 4.25 2.11 -9.92
CA LYS A 128 3.96 1.70 -11.31
C LYS A 128 3.33 2.86 -12.06
N LEU A 129 3.98 3.29 -13.13
CA LEU A 129 3.42 4.28 -14.04
C LEU A 129 2.55 3.58 -15.08
N PHE A 130 1.28 3.96 -15.12
CA PHE A 130 0.38 3.54 -16.18
C PHE A 130 0.77 4.25 -17.49
N PRO A 131 0.91 3.55 -18.63
CA PRO A 131 1.30 4.18 -19.89
C PRO A 131 0.44 5.38 -20.28
N GLN A 132 -0.86 5.33 -19.97
CA GLN A 132 -1.82 6.39 -20.23
C GLN A 132 -1.57 7.67 -19.38
N LEU A 133 -0.76 7.56 -18.33
CA LEU A 133 -0.39 8.66 -17.45
C LEU A 133 1.06 9.13 -17.65
N ALA A 134 1.73 8.66 -18.70
CA ALA A 134 3.12 9.04 -18.98
C ALA A 134 3.33 10.57 -19.05
N GLY A 135 2.34 11.30 -19.57
CA GLY A 135 2.35 12.77 -19.62
C GLY A 135 2.15 13.48 -18.28
N ALA A 136 1.67 12.77 -17.25
CA ALA A 136 1.53 13.30 -15.90
C ALA A 136 2.81 13.15 -15.04
N SER A 137 3.76 12.33 -15.48
CA SER A 137 5.05 12.21 -14.81
C SER A 137 5.87 13.49 -14.93
N PRO A 138 6.49 13.98 -13.85
CA PRO A 138 7.37 15.15 -13.90
C PRO A 138 8.74 14.84 -14.52
N LEU A 139 9.03 13.56 -14.81
CA LEU A 139 10.31 13.14 -15.38
C LEU A 139 10.37 13.42 -16.89
N ARG A 140 11.60 13.51 -17.40
CA ARG A 140 11.84 13.62 -18.84
C ARG A 140 11.26 12.41 -19.59
N GLY A 141 10.74 12.65 -20.79
CA GLY A 141 10.12 11.60 -21.60
C GLY A 141 11.03 10.41 -21.93
N ASP A 142 12.36 10.64 -22.08
CA ASP A 142 13.34 9.57 -22.33
C ASP A 142 13.56 8.65 -21.09
N ILE A 143 13.35 9.16 -19.89
CA ILE A 143 13.36 8.37 -18.65
C ILE A 143 12.05 7.57 -18.54
N VAL A 144 10.93 8.25 -18.73
CA VAL A 144 9.57 7.64 -18.67
C VAL A 144 9.40 6.52 -19.69
N ALA A 145 9.95 6.70 -20.89
CA ALA A 145 9.87 5.70 -21.98
C ALA A 145 10.54 4.34 -21.66
N LYS A 146 11.43 4.29 -20.65
CA LYS A 146 12.00 3.03 -20.16
C LYS A 146 11.03 2.22 -19.28
N GLY A 147 9.93 2.84 -18.86
CA GLY A 147 8.98 2.28 -17.89
C GLY A 147 9.39 2.52 -16.44
N ILE A 148 8.39 2.67 -15.59
CA ILE A 148 8.54 2.78 -14.13
C ILE A 148 7.67 1.68 -13.52
N ASP A 149 8.28 0.67 -12.94
CA ASP A 149 7.62 -0.44 -12.27
C ASP A 149 8.58 -1.09 -11.25
N PHE A 150 8.52 -0.63 -10.01
CA PHE A 150 9.26 -1.24 -8.91
C PHE A 150 8.43 -1.26 -7.63
N MET A 151 8.81 -2.09 -6.67
CA MET A 151 8.17 -2.24 -5.38
C MET A 151 9.07 -1.69 -4.27
N VAL A 152 8.52 -0.88 -3.38
CA VAL A 152 9.18 -0.53 -2.12
C VAL A 152 8.63 -1.42 -1.01
N ALA A 153 9.48 -2.26 -0.43
CA ALA A 153 9.23 -3.06 0.75
C ALA A 153 9.80 -2.31 1.97
N ARG A 154 8.93 -1.59 2.69
CA ARG A 154 9.25 -0.77 3.85
C ARG A 154 9.03 -1.56 5.13
N GLU A 155 10.02 -1.62 6.03
CA GLU A 155 9.79 -2.04 7.41
C GLU A 155 8.82 -1.05 8.08
N LEU A 156 7.86 -1.49 8.88
CA LEU A 156 6.71 -0.66 9.23
C LEU A 156 6.52 -0.42 10.74
N ILE A 157 7.01 -1.28 11.61
CA ILE A 157 6.75 -1.23 13.07
C ILE A 157 8.03 -1.17 13.91
N GLY A 158 9.15 -0.77 13.30
CA GLY A 158 10.44 -0.56 13.94
C GLY A 158 10.99 0.84 13.69
N GLY A 159 12.24 1.03 14.03
CA GLY A 159 13.00 2.24 13.76
C GLY A 159 12.57 3.46 14.56
N VAL A 160 12.84 4.64 14.01
CA VAL A 160 12.63 5.91 14.72
C VAL A 160 11.16 6.18 15.05
N TYR A 161 10.20 5.69 14.27
CA TYR A 161 8.76 5.95 14.52
C TYR A 161 8.22 5.21 15.76
N PHE A 162 8.90 4.16 16.19
CA PHE A 162 8.54 3.32 17.34
C PHE A 162 9.57 3.34 18.47
N GLY A 163 10.67 4.06 18.28
CA GLY A 163 11.69 4.25 19.29
C GLY A 163 11.27 5.22 20.41
N GLU A 164 12.18 5.46 21.32
CA GLU A 164 11.98 6.46 22.39
C GLU A 164 12.04 7.88 21.81
N HIS A 165 11.04 8.69 22.15
CA HIS A 165 10.96 10.12 21.81
C HIS A 165 10.93 10.92 23.10
N LYS A 166 11.84 11.87 23.29
CA LYS A 166 11.78 12.75 24.46
C LYS A 166 12.25 14.16 24.12
N THR A 167 11.68 15.12 24.83
CA THR A 167 12.18 16.49 24.88
C THR A 167 12.38 16.86 26.35
N GLU A 168 13.59 17.22 26.72
CA GLU A 168 13.97 17.59 28.08
C GLU A 168 14.73 18.91 28.10
N THR A 169 14.83 19.53 29.30
CA THR A 169 15.66 20.71 29.46
C THR A 169 17.00 20.30 30.07
N VAL A 170 18.08 20.48 29.32
CA VAL A 170 19.46 20.20 29.74
C VAL A 170 20.23 21.52 29.77
N ASN A 171 20.81 21.88 30.91
CA ASN A 171 21.59 23.12 31.09
C ASN A 171 20.84 24.40 30.67
N GLY A 172 19.50 24.43 30.81
CA GLY A 172 18.66 25.58 30.43
C GLY A 172 18.21 25.62 28.98
N GLU A 173 18.62 24.66 28.14
CA GLU A 173 18.20 24.52 26.73
C GLU A 173 17.29 23.31 26.55
N ARG A 174 16.33 23.43 25.63
CA ARG A 174 15.46 22.31 25.23
C ARG A 174 16.22 21.39 24.27
N VAL A 175 16.34 20.11 24.63
CA VAL A 175 16.95 19.07 23.80
C VAL A 175 15.90 18.03 23.46
N ALA A 176 15.70 17.77 22.17
CA ALA A 176 14.84 16.69 21.69
C ALA A 176 15.70 15.52 21.18
N THR A 177 15.28 14.30 21.49
CA THR A 177 15.98 13.06 21.09
C THR A 177 14.96 12.06 20.57
N ASP A 178 15.27 11.46 19.41
CA ASP A 178 14.54 10.35 18.81
C ASP A 178 15.51 9.18 18.62
N VAL A 179 15.16 8.00 19.15
CA VAL A 179 16.00 6.80 19.09
C VAL A 179 15.51 5.88 17.97
N MET A 180 16.43 5.38 17.15
CA MET A 180 16.14 4.46 16.05
C MET A 180 16.72 3.06 16.32
N PRO A 181 16.00 2.20 17.07
CA PRO A 181 16.44 0.84 17.34
C PRO A 181 16.03 -0.10 16.21
N TYR A 182 16.85 -1.13 15.94
CA TYR A 182 16.52 -2.29 15.12
C TYR A 182 17.18 -3.55 15.67
N ALA A 183 16.41 -4.62 15.82
CA ALA A 183 16.91 -5.95 16.16
C ALA A 183 17.08 -6.81 14.88
N GLU A 184 17.97 -7.82 14.90
CA GLU A 184 18.21 -8.67 13.74
C GLU A 184 16.94 -9.35 13.20
N HIS A 185 16.05 -9.81 14.06
CA HIS A 185 14.81 -10.49 13.63
C HIS A 185 13.84 -9.54 12.90
N GLU A 186 13.81 -8.25 13.28
CA GLU A 186 12.99 -7.24 12.61
C GLU A 186 13.50 -6.97 11.19
N ILE A 187 14.82 -6.89 11.05
CA ILE A 187 15.49 -6.72 9.77
C ILE A 187 15.30 -7.97 8.89
N GLU A 188 15.52 -9.15 9.47
CA GLU A 188 15.43 -10.42 8.73
C GLU A 188 14.03 -10.65 8.15
N ARG A 189 12.97 -10.43 8.93
CA ARG A 189 11.59 -10.68 8.46
C ARG A 189 11.21 -9.82 7.25
N ILE A 190 11.58 -8.54 7.23
CA ILE A 190 11.28 -7.67 6.08
C ILE A 190 12.19 -7.97 4.88
N LEU A 191 13.45 -8.33 5.10
CA LEU A 191 14.36 -8.77 4.04
C LEU A 191 13.81 -10.02 3.33
N ARG A 192 13.32 -11.02 4.08
CA ARG A 192 12.69 -12.22 3.50
C ARG A 192 11.51 -11.86 2.62
N VAL A 193 10.63 -10.94 3.05
CA VAL A 193 9.54 -10.41 2.22
C VAL A 193 10.07 -9.74 0.94
N GLY A 194 11.14 -8.95 1.05
CA GLY A 194 11.80 -8.32 -0.10
C GLY A 194 12.35 -9.34 -1.09
N PHE A 195 13.07 -10.36 -0.61
CA PHE A 195 13.60 -11.44 -1.44
C PHE A 195 12.50 -12.25 -2.14
N GLU A 196 11.48 -12.67 -1.40
CA GLU A 196 10.34 -13.41 -1.95
C GLU A 196 9.55 -12.59 -2.97
N THR A 197 9.46 -11.29 -2.76
CA THR A 197 8.87 -10.36 -3.73
C THR A 197 9.72 -10.27 -4.99
N ALA A 198 11.04 -10.15 -4.86
CA ALA A 198 11.96 -10.10 -5.99
C ALA A 198 11.88 -11.39 -6.84
N MET A 199 11.81 -12.56 -6.21
CA MET A 199 11.63 -13.84 -6.90
C MET A 199 10.37 -13.94 -7.75
N LYS A 200 9.30 -13.23 -7.35
CA LYS A 200 8.03 -13.16 -8.10
C LYS A 200 8.05 -12.07 -9.18
N ARG A 201 9.15 -11.33 -9.28
CA ARG A 201 9.35 -10.22 -10.23
C ARG A 201 10.59 -10.48 -11.10
N ARG A 202 11.57 -9.60 -11.11
CA ARG A 202 12.76 -9.66 -11.98
C ARG A 202 14.02 -10.18 -11.29
N ASN A 203 13.89 -10.80 -10.12
CA ASN A 203 14.99 -11.35 -9.32
C ASN A 203 16.07 -10.33 -8.94
N LYS A 204 15.68 -9.07 -8.67
CA LYS A 204 16.62 -8.02 -8.28
C LYS A 204 16.14 -7.30 -7.02
N LEU A 205 17.01 -7.24 -6.01
CA LEU A 205 16.75 -6.59 -4.73
C LEU A 205 17.79 -5.50 -4.47
N THR A 206 17.34 -4.29 -4.18
CA THR A 206 18.21 -3.19 -3.72
C THR A 206 17.92 -2.93 -2.24
N VAL A 207 18.92 -3.20 -1.40
CA VAL A 207 18.88 -2.86 0.03
C VAL A 207 19.33 -1.42 0.19
N VAL A 208 18.43 -0.57 0.69
CA VAL A 208 18.68 0.86 0.86
C VAL A 208 18.90 1.18 2.34
N ASP A 209 20.01 1.86 2.63
CA ASP A 209 20.47 2.14 3.99
C ASP A 209 21.32 3.43 4.10
N LYS A 210 21.87 3.70 5.27
CA LYS A 210 22.88 4.76 5.52
C LYS A 210 24.08 4.21 6.28
N ALA A 211 24.61 3.06 5.85
CA ALA A 211 25.66 2.31 6.55
C ALA A 211 27.01 3.05 6.68
N ASN A 212 27.25 4.08 5.86
CA ASN A 212 28.42 4.95 6.03
C ASN A 212 28.35 5.81 7.32
N VAL A 213 27.17 5.96 7.94
CA VAL A 213 26.96 6.77 9.13
C VAL A 213 26.35 5.95 10.30
N LEU A 214 25.30 5.20 10.06
CA LEU A 214 24.44 4.61 11.09
C LEU A 214 24.84 3.17 11.43
N ASP A 215 24.90 2.86 12.73
CA ASP A 215 25.14 1.48 13.22
C ASP A 215 23.97 0.57 12.86
N THR A 216 22.73 1.04 12.97
CA THR A 216 21.54 0.28 12.55
C THR A 216 21.64 -0.14 11.08
N SER A 217 22.06 0.75 10.20
CA SER A 217 22.25 0.44 8.77
C SER A 217 23.40 -0.55 8.52
N ARG A 218 24.45 -0.53 9.34
CA ARG A 218 25.52 -1.56 9.29
C ARG A 218 24.99 -2.93 9.68
N LEU A 219 24.12 -2.99 10.71
CA LEU A 219 23.42 -4.23 11.07
C LEU A 219 22.50 -4.71 9.94
N TRP A 220 21.74 -3.80 9.31
CA TRP A 220 20.91 -4.12 8.14
C TRP A 220 21.71 -4.80 7.03
N ARG A 221 22.91 -4.28 6.68
CA ARG A 221 23.78 -4.91 5.68
C ARG A 221 24.29 -6.28 6.08
N ALA A 222 24.66 -6.45 7.35
CA ALA A 222 25.16 -7.73 7.85
C ALA A 222 24.07 -8.80 7.78
N VAL A 223 22.83 -8.47 8.20
CA VAL A 223 21.68 -9.39 8.11
C VAL A 223 21.32 -9.65 6.64
N ALA A 224 21.31 -8.62 5.78
CA ALA A 224 21.00 -8.79 4.36
C ALA A 224 21.99 -9.71 3.66
N ALA A 225 23.30 -9.58 3.95
CA ALA A 225 24.32 -10.46 3.39
C ALA A 225 24.13 -11.93 3.84
N ARG A 226 23.70 -12.16 5.10
CA ARG A 226 23.38 -13.48 5.62
C ARG A 226 22.16 -14.08 4.94
N VAL A 227 21.05 -13.32 4.88
CA VAL A 227 19.78 -13.77 4.29
C VAL A 227 19.92 -14.02 2.78
N ALA A 228 20.72 -13.23 2.06
CA ALA A 228 20.98 -13.42 0.63
C ALA A 228 21.49 -14.83 0.29
N GLY A 229 22.17 -15.50 1.23
CA GLY A 229 22.61 -16.89 1.06
C GLY A 229 21.47 -17.88 0.84
N ASP A 230 20.26 -17.59 1.34
CA ASP A 230 19.07 -18.42 1.16
C ASP A 230 18.39 -18.19 -0.21
N TYR A 231 18.78 -17.12 -0.95
CA TYR A 231 18.14 -16.69 -2.20
C TYR A 231 19.16 -16.50 -3.35
N PRO A 232 19.94 -17.51 -3.73
CA PRO A 232 21.07 -17.38 -4.67
C PRO A 232 20.65 -16.93 -6.08
N GLN A 233 19.36 -17.00 -6.43
CA GLN A 233 18.83 -16.56 -7.72
C GLN A 233 18.52 -15.05 -7.76
N VAL A 234 18.58 -14.33 -6.63
CA VAL A 234 18.28 -12.90 -6.56
C VAL A 234 19.57 -12.10 -6.61
N GLU A 235 19.67 -11.18 -7.56
CA GLU A 235 20.76 -10.18 -7.61
C GLU A 235 20.53 -9.15 -6.48
N VAL A 236 21.51 -9.03 -5.57
CA VAL A 236 21.44 -8.10 -4.44
C VAL A 236 22.36 -6.92 -4.66
N ASN A 237 21.81 -5.72 -4.60
CA ASN A 237 22.53 -4.46 -4.64
C ASN A 237 22.36 -3.70 -3.33
N TYR A 238 23.38 -2.92 -2.94
CA TYR A 238 23.34 -2.05 -1.77
C TYR A 238 23.47 -0.59 -2.20
N MET A 239 22.62 0.27 -1.68
CA MET A 239 22.63 1.68 -2.03
C MET A 239 22.40 2.55 -0.79
N TYR A 240 23.15 3.65 -0.66
CA TYR A 240 22.83 4.64 0.36
C TYR A 240 21.55 5.39 0.00
N VAL A 241 20.76 5.75 1.00
CA VAL A 241 19.44 6.35 0.81
C VAL A 241 19.48 7.65 0.00
N ASP A 242 20.48 8.48 0.21
CA ASP A 242 20.70 9.71 -0.56
C ASP A 242 20.99 9.44 -2.04
N ASN A 243 21.76 8.38 -2.35
CA ASN A 243 21.93 7.95 -3.72
C ASN A 243 20.67 7.30 -4.30
N ALA A 244 19.93 6.51 -3.50
CA ALA A 244 18.69 5.90 -3.94
C ALA A 244 17.65 6.96 -4.37
N SER A 245 17.50 8.02 -3.58
CA SER A 245 16.66 9.17 -3.93
C SER A 245 17.05 9.79 -5.28
N MET A 246 18.35 10.06 -5.50
CA MET A 246 18.82 10.57 -6.79
C MET A 246 18.54 9.59 -7.95
N GLN A 247 18.73 8.29 -7.73
CA GLN A 247 18.57 7.27 -8.77
C GLN A 247 17.10 6.99 -9.11
N ILE A 248 16.17 7.12 -8.16
CA ILE A 248 14.72 7.04 -8.40
C ILE A 248 14.29 8.10 -9.43
N VAL A 249 14.82 9.31 -9.34
CA VAL A 249 14.54 10.39 -10.31
C VAL A 249 15.31 10.22 -11.61
N LYS A 250 16.57 9.77 -11.54
CA LYS A 250 17.48 9.71 -12.70
C LYS A 250 17.21 8.53 -13.62
N ASP A 251 16.98 7.35 -13.05
CA ASP A 251 16.73 6.10 -13.79
C ASP A 251 15.92 5.11 -12.94
N PRO A 252 14.60 5.33 -12.74
CA PRO A 252 13.75 4.45 -11.94
C PRO A 252 13.66 3.02 -12.52
N SER A 253 13.92 2.84 -13.80
CA SER A 253 13.83 1.53 -14.48
C SER A 253 14.87 0.52 -13.99
N GLN A 254 15.94 0.98 -13.32
CA GLN A 254 16.96 0.11 -12.74
C GLN A 254 16.48 -0.69 -11.52
N PHE A 255 15.43 -0.24 -10.85
CA PHE A 255 14.89 -0.87 -9.64
C PHE A 255 13.84 -1.93 -9.96
N ASP A 256 13.84 -3.02 -9.22
CA ASP A 256 12.80 -4.04 -9.20
C ASP A 256 12.11 -4.09 -7.84
N VAL A 257 12.87 -4.41 -6.79
CA VAL A 257 12.42 -4.31 -5.41
C VAL A 257 13.45 -3.51 -4.62
N ILE A 258 12.99 -2.52 -3.89
CA ILE A 258 13.74 -1.79 -2.87
C ILE A 258 13.28 -2.30 -1.52
N VAL A 259 14.20 -2.71 -0.65
CA VAL A 259 13.92 -3.00 0.76
C VAL A 259 14.68 -2.03 1.65
N THR A 260 13.99 -1.47 2.65
CA THR A 260 14.59 -0.45 3.52
C THR A 260 13.85 -0.33 4.86
N GLU A 261 14.47 0.39 5.79
CA GLU A 261 13.91 0.70 7.09
C GLU A 261 12.72 1.67 6.99
N ASN A 262 12.05 1.90 8.11
CA ASN A 262 10.75 2.57 8.20
C ASN A 262 10.77 3.99 7.62
N MET A 263 11.61 4.89 8.14
CA MET A 263 11.63 6.30 7.74
C MET A 263 12.14 6.49 6.30
N PHE A 264 13.20 5.76 5.90
CA PHE A 264 13.71 5.86 4.52
C PHE A 264 12.69 5.31 3.52
N GLY A 265 11.98 4.23 3.89
CA GLY A 265 10.93 3.66 3.06
C GLY A 265 9.73 4.59 2.89
N ASP A 266 9.38 5.36 3.91
CA ASP A 266 8.35 6.39 3.84
C ASP A 266 8.72 7.46 2.80
N ILE A 267 9.89 8.07 2.98
CA ILE A 267 10.37 9.17 2.12
C ILE A 267 10.52 8.71 0.66
N LEU A 268 11.20 7.58 0.44
CA LEU A 268 11.46 7.09 -0.92
C LEU A 268 10.19 6.64 -1.65
N SER A 269 9.21 6.10 -0.95
CA SER A 269 7.95 5.70 -1.58
C SER A 269 7.06 6.90 -1.95
N ASP A 270 7.11 7.97 -1.17
CA ASP A 270 6.42 9.22 -1.52
C ASP A 270 7.08 9.89 -2.72
N GLU A 271 8.43 9.93 -2.79
CA GLU A 271 9.16 10.34 -3.97
C GLU A 271 8.80 9.48 -5.19
N ALA A 272 8.77 8.14 -5.02
CA ALA A 272 8.38 7.20 -6.06
C ALA A 272 6.93 7.43 -6.55
N SER A 273 6.03 7.86 -5.67
CA SER A 273 4.66 8.18 -6.04
C SER A 273 4.59 9.39 -6.99
N MET A 274 5.38 10.40 -6.72
CA MET A 274 5.39 11.63 -7.54
C MET A 274 5.90 11.38 -8.95
N ILE A 275 6.89 10.52 -9.13
CA ILE A 275 7.41 10.20 -10.47
C ILE A 275 6.45 9.36 -11.31
N THR A 276 5.44 8.72 -10.69
CA THR A 276 4.38 7.97 -11.40
C THR A 276 3.17 8.83 -11.79
N GLY A 277 3.21 10.13 -11.50
CA GLY A 277 2.26 11.13 -11.96
C GLY A 277 1.21 11.56 -10.94
N SER A 278 0.84 10.75 -9.96
CA SER A 278 -0.04 11.16 -8.86
C SER A 278 0.02 10.19 -7.68
N ILE A 279 0.07 10.77 -6.48
CA ILE A 279 -0.05 10.03 -5.22
C ILE A 279 -1.42 9.34 -5.08
N GLY A 280 -2.47 9.87 -5.72
CA GLY A 280 -3.81 9.30 -5.74
C GLY A 280 -3.94 7.97 -6.51
N MET A 281 -2.90 7.60 -7.25
CA MET A 281 -2.84 6.35 -8.02
C MET A 281 -2.23 5.18 -7.25
N ILE A 282 -1.54 5.43 -6.13
CA ILE A 282 -0.67 4.44 -5.52
C ILE A 282 -1.37 3.71 -4.37
N PRO A 283 -1.54 2.40 -4.48
CA PRO A 283 -2.02 1.56 -3.39
C PRO A 283 -0.90 1.23 -2.41
N SER A 284 -1.28 0.72 -1.25
CA SER A 284 -0.35 0.04 -0.36
C SER A 284 -0.99 -1.13 0.39
N SER A 285 -0.16 -2.05 0.83
CA SER A 285 -0.54 -3.10 1.76
C SER A 285 0.43 -3.15 2.93
N SER A 286 -0.11 -3.26 4.14
CA SER A 286 0.64 -3.52 5.35
C SER A 286 0.38 -4.97 5.76
N LEU A 287 1.43 -5.79 5.75
CA LEU A 287 1.37 -7.23 5.92
C LEU A 287 2.12 -7.66 7.19
N GLY A 288 1.62 -8.68 7.85
CA GLY A 288 2.24 -9.32 9.01
C GLY A 288 2.45 -10.81 8.77
N GLU A 289 2.49 -11.57 9.84
CA GLU A 289 2.46 -13.03 9.75
C GLU A 289 1.06 -13.52 9.32
N GLY A 290 1.03 -14.53 8.45
CA GLY A 290 -0.21 -15.08 7.90
C GLY A 290 -0.78 -14.28 6.73
N THR A 291 -2.09 -14.28 6.59
CA THR A 291 -2.78 -13.69 5.42
C THR A 291 -3.50 -12.37 5.72
N ARG A 292 -3.66 -12.01 7.01
CA ARG A 292 -4.32 -10.77 7.38
C ARG A 292 -3.44 -9.57 7.06
N GLY A 293 -4.02 -8.57 6.37
CA GLY A 293 -3.34 -7.31 6.05
C GLY A 293 -4.25 -6.11 6.28
N LEU A 294 -3.63 -4.93 6.27
CA LEU A 294 -4.30 -3.64 6.21
C LEU A 294 -3.95 -2.99 4.88
N TYR A 295 -4.96 -2.53 4.16
CA TYR A 295 -4.86 -2.01 2.81
C TYR A 295 -5.38 -0.58 2.77
N GLU A 296 -4.56 0.34 2.28
CA GLU A 296 -4.82 1.77 2.28
C GLU A 296 -4.09 2.45 1.11
N PRO A 297 -4.58 3.58 0.57
CA PRO A 297 -3.76 4.38 -0.35
C PRO A 297 -2.58 5.00 0.42
N ILE A 298 -1.52 5.41 -0.28
CA ILE A 298 -0.36 6.02 0.39
C ILE A 298 -0.58 7.50 0.76
N HIS A 299 -1.56 8.16 0.12
CA HIS A 299 -1.85 9.59 0.34
C HIS A 299 -2.57 9.83 1.69
N GLY A 300 -2.50 11.07 2.19
CA GLY A 300 -3.20 11.51 3.39
C GLY A 300 -4.69 11.83 3.15
N SER A 301 -5.27 12.52 4.11
CA SER A 301 -6.70 12.82 4.18
C SER A 301 -7.18 13.99 3.29
N ALA A 302 -6.27 14.78 2.72
CA ALA A 302 -6.55 15.91 1.83
C ALA A 302 -7.81 16.72 2.24
N PRO A 303 -7.83 17.33 3.44
CA PRO A 303 -9.01 17.95 4.02
C PRO A 303 -9.54 19.14 3.22
N ASP A 304 -8.69 19.76 2.39
CA ASP A 304 -9.00 20.88 1.51
C ASP A 304 -9.95 20.52 0.37
N ILE A 305 -9.99 19.26 -0.06
CA ILE A 305 -10.88 18.77 -1.12
C ILE A 305 -11.96 17.81 -0.62
N ALA A 306 -11.99 17.51 0.68
CA ALA A 306 -12.95 16.58 1.27
C ALA A 306 -14.41 17.01 1.04
N GLY A 307 -15.28 16.07 0.66
CA GLY A 307 -16.70 16.30 0.36
C GLY A 307 -16.97 17.03 -0.94
N GLN A 308 -15.95 17.23 -1.80
CA GLN A 308 -16.10 17.96 -3.06
C GLN A 308 -16.13 17.06 -4.31
N ASP A 309 -16.15 15.74 -4.14
CA ASP A 309 -16.11 14.77 -5.25
C ASP A 309 -14.90 14.95 -6.19
N LYS A 310 -13.75 15.39 -5.64
CA LYS A 310 -12.52 15.68 -6.41
C LYS A 310 -11.43 14.64 -6.22
N ALA A 311 -11.51 13.86 -5.12
CA ALA A 311 -10.49 12.88 -4.77
C ALA A 311 -10.36 11.79 -5.85
N ASN A 312 -9.14 11.31 -6.06
CA ASN A 312 -8.89 10.16 -6.92
C ASN A 312 -9.07 8.86 -6.10
N PRO A 313 -10.06 7.99 -6.40
CA PRO A 313 -10.30 6.78 -5.64
C PRO A 313 -9.42 5.60 -6.08
N ILE A 314 -8.62 5.73 -7.15
CA ILE A 314 -7.93 4.61 -7.78
C ILE A 314 -6.92 3.97 -6.83
N GLY A 315 -6.18 4.76 -6.05
CA GLY A 315 -5.24 4.22 -5.05
C GLY A 315 -5.93 3.30 -4.04
N THR A 316 -7.11 3.69 -3.53
CA THR A 316 -7.89 2.87 -2.60
C THR A 316 -8.50 1.64 -3.28
N ILE A 317 -8.98 1.78 -4.51
CA ILE A 317 -9.51 0.67 -5.33
C ILE A 317 -8.41 -0.36 -5.60
N LEU A 318 -7.22 0.08 -5.96
CA LEU A 318 -6.06 -0.80 -6.17
C LEU A 318 -5.56 -1.42 -4.85
N SER A 319 -5.69 -0.71 -3.71
CA SER A 319 -5.43 -1.29 -2.38
C SER A 319 -6.40 -2.41 -2.08
N ALA A 320 -7.70 -2.25 -2.41
CA ALA A 320 -8.67 -3.33 -2.32
C ALA A 320 -8.35 -4.51 -3.25
N ALA A 321 -7.83 -4.25 -4.45
CA ALA A 321 -7.34 -5.31 -5.35
C ALA A 321 -6.15 -6.07 -4.73
N MET A 322 -5.19 -5.37 -4.10
CA MET A 322 -4.10 -6.01 -3.34
C MET A 322 -4.64 -6.86 -2.19
N MET A 323 -5.71 -6.44 -1.49
CA MET A 323 -6.36 -7.22 -0.44
C MET A 323 -6.92 -8.54 -1.00
N LEU A 324 -7.61 -8.50 -2.13
CA LEU A 324 -8.10 -9.70 -2.79
C LEU A 324 -6.95 -10.68 -3.11
N LYS A 325 -5.85 -10.17 -3.64
CA LYS A 325 -4.67 -10.96 -4.04
C LYS A 325 -3.89 -11.53 -2.85
N TYR A 326 -3.52 -10.69 -1.89
CA TYR A 326 -2.57 -11.07 -0.85
C TYR A 326 -3.24 -11.69 0.38
N SER A 327 -4.40 -11.17 0.81
CA SER A 327 -5.12 -11.72 1.96
C SER A 327 -6.07 -12.85 1.60
N PHE A 328 -6.69 -12.81 0.42
CA PHE A 328 -7.73 -13.77 0.07
C PHE A 328 -7.32 -14.78 -1.01
N GLY A 329 -6.18 -14.58 -1.68
CA GLY A 329 -5.71 -15.44 -2.75
C GLY A 329 -6.56 -15.37 -4.02
N LEU A 330 -7.37 -14.31 -4.16
CA LEU A 330 -8.27 -14.03 -5.28
C LEU A 330 -7.51 -13.22 -6.36
N THR A 331 -6.60 -13.90 -7.08
CA THR A 331 -5.73 -13.24 -8.06
C THR A 331 -6.50 -12.82 -9.31
N GLU A 332 -7.42 -13.65 -9.82
CA GLU A 332 -8.24 -13.33 -10.99
C GLU A 332 -9.08 -12.08 -10.75
N GLU A 333 -9.68 -11.96 -9.59
CA GLU A 333 -10.51 -10.84 -9.17
C GLU A 333 -9.69 -9.55 -9.03
N SER A 334 -8.49 -9.66 -8.46
CA SER A 334 -7.54 -8.55 -8.36
C SER A 334 -7.12 -8.06 -9.75
N ASP A 335 -6.73 -8.97 -10.62
CA ASP A 335 -6.29 -8.65 -11.99
C ASP A 335 -7.45 -8.05 -12.81
N ALA A 336 -8.71 -8.46 -12.57
CA ALA A 336 -9.89 -7.87 -13.18
C ALA A 336 -10.08 -6.39 -12.80
N ILE A 337 -9.84 -6.03 -11.52
CA ILE A 337 -9.87 -4.63 -11.06
C ILE A 337 -8.75 -3.83 -11.73
N GLU A 338 -7.51 -4.33 -11.74
CA GLU A 338 -6.38 -3.65 -12.39
C GLU A 338 -6.64 -3.43 -13.89
N ALA A 339 -7.19 -4.43 -14.58
CA ALA A 339 -7.58 -4.32 -15.98
C ALA A 339 -8.71 -3.29 -16.20
N ALA A 340 -9.68 -3.22 -15.30
CA ALA A 340 -10.76 -2.24 -15.36
C ALA A 340 -10.22 -0.81 -15.23
N VAL A 341 -9.31 -0.57 -14.27
CA VAL A 341 -8.61 0.72 -14.13
C VAL A 341 -7.87 1.09 -15.41
N ASN A 342 -7.12 0.16 -16.00
CA ASN A 342 -6.43 0.40 -17.28
C ASN A 342 -7.41 0.82 -18.38
N ARG A 343 -8.53 0.10 -18.57
CA ARG A 343 -9.54 0.43 -19.59
C ARG A 343 -10.18 1.81 -19.38
N VAL A 344 -10.45 2.19 -18.13
CA VAL A 344 -10.97 3.53 -17.82
C VAL A 344 -9.97 4.62 -18.19
N LEU A 345 -8.68 4.40 -17.88
CA LEU A 345 -7.60 5.32 -18.26
C LEU A 345 -7.40 5.37 -19.79
N GLU A 346 -7.55 4.27 -20.51
CA GLU A 346 -7.52 4.21 -21.99
C GLU A 346 -8.66 5.01 -22.61
N LYS A 347 -9.85 5.02 -21.98
CA LYS A 347 -10.99 5.86 -22.39
C LYS A 347 -10.78 7.35 -22.15
N GLY A 348 -9.65 7.74 -21.56
CA GLY A 348 -9.29 9.13 -21.29
C GLY A 348 -10.01 9.76 -20.09
N LEU A 349 -10.65 8.97 -19.21
CA LEU A 349 -11.25 9.51 -17.99
C LEU A 349 -10.16 9.84 -16.98
N ARG A 350 -10.23 11.02 -16.36
CA ARG A 350 -9.22 11.50 -15.40
C ARG A 350 -9.86 12.24 -14.23
N THR A 351 -9.35 12.00 -13.03
CA THR A 351 -9.53 12.92 -11.90
C THR A 351 -8.59 14.13 -12.02
N GLY A 352 -8.83 15.15 -11.23
CA GLY A 352 -8.10 16.42 -11.36
C GLY A 352 -6.58 16.32 -11.22
N ASP A 353 -6.10 15.36 -10.40
CA ASP A 353 -4.69 15.11 -10.13
C ASP A 353 -3.93 14.42 -11.29
N THR A 354 -4.67 13.74 -12.18
CA THR A 354 -4.11 13.02 -13.34
C THR A 354 -4.51 13.64 -14.68
N MET A 355 -5.10 14.85 -14.64
CA MET A 355 -5.59 15.53 -15.84
C MET A 355 -4.48 15.77 -16.87
N SER A 356 -4.81 15.53 -18.13
CA SER A 356 -3.97 15.85 -19.29
C SER A 356 -4.81 16.29 -20.49
N GLU A 357 -4.17 16.92 -21.47
CA GLU A 357 -4.83 17.41 -22.68
C GLU A 357 -5.56 16.29 -23.42
N GLY A 358 -6.78 16.55 -23.89
CA GLY A 358 -7.62 15.59 -24.60
C GLY A 358 -8.36 14.59 -23.71
N CYS A 359 -8.18 14.63 -22.38
CA CYS A 359 -8.89 13.77 -21.45
C CYS A 359 -10.20 14.40 -20.92
N THR A 360 -11.09 13.55 -20.43
CA THR A 360 -12.38 13.93 -19.88
C THR A 360 -12.28 13.96 -18.35
N PRO A 361 -12.54 15.11 -17.68
CA PRO A 361 -12.53 15.21 -16.23
C PRO A 361 -13.72 14.50 -15.62
N VAL A 362 -13.47 13.73 -14.55
CA VAL A 362 -14.51 13.08 -13.75
C VAL A 362 -14.23 13.26 -12.26
N GLY A 363 -15.29 13.23 -11.44
CA GLY A 363 -15.17 13.24 -9.99
C GLY A 363 -14.86 11.82 -9.43
N CYS A 364 -14.68 11.77 -8.11
CA CYS A 364 -14.40 10.54 -7.36
C CYS A 364 -15.45 9.46 -7.64
N LYS A 365 -16.73 9.82 -7.49
CA LYS A 365 -17.86 8.91 -7.71
C LYS A 365 -17.95 8.40 -9.14
N ALA A 366 -17.84 9.31 -10.12
CA ALA A 366 -17.92 8.93 -11.54
C ALA A 366 -16.74 8.04 -11.95
N MET A 367 -15.54 8.24 -11.37
CA MET A 367 -14.40 7.35 -11.60
C MET A 367 -14.68 5.94 -11.06
N GLY A 368 -15.22 5.82 -9.84
CA GLY A 368 -15.60 4.51 -9.27
C GLY A 368 -16.68 3.82 -10.09
N ASP A 369 -17.72 4.54 -10.53
CA ASP A 369 -18.79 4.01 -11.39
C ASP A 369 -18.24 3.51 -12.74
N ALA A 370 -17.31 4.27 -13.34
CA ALA A 370 -16.66 3.87 -14.59
C ALA A 370 -15.83 2.58 -14.44
N ILE A 371 -15.10 2.43 -13.33
CA ILE A 371 -14.32 1.22 -13.04
C ILE A 371 -15.25 0.03 -12.82
N CYS A 372 -16.35 0.18 -12.08
CA CYS A 372 -17.36 -0.88 -11.91
C CYS A 372 -17.96 -1.34 -13.25
N ALA A 373 -18.20 -0.41 -14.18
CA ALA A 373 -18.74 -0.73 -15.50
C ALA A 373 -17.75 -1.52 -16.39
N GLU A 374 -16.47 -1.49 -16.07
CA GLU A 374 -15.41 -2.22 -16.78
C GLU A 374 -15.09 -3.59 -16.16
N ILE A 375 -15.56 -3.89 -14.96
CA ILE A 375 -15.41 -5.21 -14.32
C ILE A 375 -16.41 -6.19 -14.91
#